data_db21e8468f98e056f472ce256709ba38
#
_entry.id   db21e8468f98e056f472ce256709ba38
#
_cell.length_a   1.000
_cell.length_b   1.000
_cell.length_c   1.000
_cell.angle_alpha   90.00
_cell.angle_beta   90.00
_cell.angle_gamma   90.00
#
_symmetry.space_group_name_H-M   'P 1'
#
loop_
_entity.id
_entity.type
_entity.pdbx_description
1 polymer ?
#
loop_
_entity_poly.entity_id
_entity_poly.type
_entity_poly.pdbx_seq_one_letter_code
_entity_poly.pdbx_strand_id
1 'polypeptide(L)'
;VFEALSDPTRRDVVQLLSTGPRRAGEIAGSARISGPAMSRHLRVLLRAGIVADERSPDDARVRVFRLRPESMAGIQAWLDQIQARWNEQLQSFKRHVEGRRPR
;
A
#
# COMPACT_ATOMS: atom_id res chain seq x y z
N VAL A 1 -3.36 9.34 0.48
CA VAL A 1 -3.12 7.98 0.98
C VAL A 1 -4.12 6.99 0.39
N PHE A 2 -5.40 7.28 0.46
CA PHE A 2 -6.43 6.34 -0.02
C PHE A 2 -6.31 6.07 -1.52
N GLU A 3 -6.13 7.10 -2.31
CA GLU A 3 -5.98 6.96 -3.77
C GLU A 3 -4.73 6.15 -4.11
N ALA A 4 -3.61 6.46 -3.45
CA ALA A 4 -2.35 5.75 -3.69
C ALA A 4 -2.48 4.25 -3.36
N LEU A 5 -3.21 3.91 -2.32
CA LEU A 5 -3.37 2.52 -1.87
C LEU A 5 -4.56 1.81 -2.52
N SER A 6 -5.27 2.44 -3.43
CA SER A 6 -6.37 1.79 -4.16
C SER A 6 -5.88 0.84 -5.26
N ASP A 7 -4.63 0.98 -5.69
CA ASP A 7 -4.04 0.14 -6.74
C ASP A 7 -3.34 -1.09 -6.11
N PRO A 8 -3.64 -2.32 -6.59
CA PRO A 8 -3.03 -3.53 -6.04
C PRO A 8 -1.50 -3.56 -6.12
N THR A 9 -0.94 -3.06 -7.23
CA THR A 9 0.52 -3.02 -7.41
C THR A 9 1.17 -2.12 -6.37
N ARG A 10 0.58 -0.96 -6.10
CA ARG A 10 1.11 -0.05 -5.09
C ARG A 10 1.01 -0.63 -3.68
N ARG A 11 -0.07 -1.36 -3.37
CA ARG A 11 -0.16 -2.07 -2.10
C ARG A 11 0.93 -3.13 -1.94
N ASP A 12 1.23 -3.85 -3.02
CA ASP A 12 2.31 -4.84 -3.02
C ASP A 12 3.66 -4.18 -2.78
N VAL A 13 3.90 -3.02 -3.37
CA VAL A 13 5.13 -2.25 -3.13
C VAL A 13 5.25 -1.85 -1.66
N VAL A 14 4.18 -1.33 -1.07
CA VAL A 14 4.18 -0.96 0.35
C VAL A 14 4.48 -2.17 1.22
N GLN A 15 3.89 -3.31 0.91
CA GLN A 15 4.13 -4.55 1.65
C GLN A 15 5.58 -5.00 1.52
N LEU A 16 6.15 -4.93 0.33
CA LEU A 16 7.57 -5.27 0.11
C LEU A 16 8.47 -4.34 0.92
N LEU A 17 8.22 -3.04 0.87
CA LEU A 17 9.05 -2.05 1.58
C LEU A 17 8.88 -2.12 3.10
N SER A 18 7.83 -2.77 3.59
CA SER A 18 7.67 -3.00 5.04
C SER A 18 8.75 -3.93 5.60
N THR A 19 9.39 -4.72 4.75
CA THR A 19 10.49 -5.61 5.14
C THR A 19 11.86 -4.94 5.08
N GLY A 20 11.94 -3.73 4.53
CA GLY A 20 13.18 -2.94 4.45
C GLY A 20 13.28 -2.19 3.13
N PRO A 21 14.24 -1.28 3.02
CA PRO A 21 14.47 -0.52 1.79
C PRO A 21 14.82 -1.42 0.60
N ARG A 22 14.45 -0.99 -0.60
CA ARG A 22 14.72 -1.72 -1.84
C ARG A 22 15.12 -0.76 -2.94
N ARG A 23 15.94 -1.24 -3.86
CA ARG A 23 16.29 -0.52 -5.08
C ARG A 23 15.11 -0.56 -6.06
N ALA A 24 14.98 0.48 -6.88
CA ALA A 24 13.92 0.57 -7.87
C ALA A 24 13.83 -0.67 -8.77
N GLY A 25 14.98 -1.18 -9.24
CA GLY A 25 15.02 -2.39 -10.07
C GLY A 25 14.51 -3.64 -9.38
N GLU A 26 14.80 -3.79 -8.09
CA GLU A 26 14.31 -4.90 -7.28
C GLU A 26 12.79 -4.83 -7.12
N ILE A 27 12.26 -3.63 -6.93
CA ILE A 27 10.81 -3.43 -6.77
C ILE A 27 10.09 -3.81 -8.07
N ALA A 28 10.58 -3.33 -9.21
CA ALA A 28 10.03 -3.65 -10.52
C ALA A 28 10.09 -5.15 -10.81
N GLY A 29 11.22 -5.77 -10.52
CA GLY A 29 11.41 -7.22 -10.70
C GLY A 29 10.48 -8.05 -9.84
N SER A 30 10.28 -7.65 -8.59
CA SER A 30 9.36 -8.32 -7.68
C SER A 30 7.91 -8.26 -8.15
N ALA A 31 7.50 -7.11 -8.69
CA ALA A 31 6.14 -6.91 -9.20
C ALA A 31 5.94 -7.46 -10.63
N ARG A 32 7.02 -7.85 -11.29
CA ARG A 32 7.01 -8.34 -12.68
C ARG A 32 6.42 -7.33 -13.66
N ILE A 33 6.74 -6.05 -13.47
CA ILE A 33 6.36 -4.98 -14.39
C ILE A 33 7.60 -4.23 -14.85
N SER A 34 7.45 -3.48 -15.94
CA SER A 34 8.57 -2.71 -16.51
C SER A 34 9.03 -1.61 -15.55
N GLY A 35 10.30 -1.20 -15.69
CA GLY A 35 10.84 -0.06 -14.96
C GLY A 35 10.01 1.20 -15.10
N PRO A 36 9.65 1.62 -16.34
CA PRO A 36 8.80 2.80 -16.54
C PRO A 36 7.43 2.72 -15.86
N ALA A 37 6.79 1.55 -15.89
CA ALA A 37 5.50 1.35 -15.23
C ALA A 37 5.67 1.47 -13.71
N MET A 38 6.70 0.83 -13.15
CA MET A 38 6.98 0.92 -11.71
C MET A 38 7.32 2.35 -11.31
N SER A 39 8.06 3.08 -12.14
CA SER A 39 8.39 4.49 -11.86
C SER A 39 7.14 5.34 -11.69
N ARG A 40 6.09 5.08 -12.45
CA ARG A 40 4.82 5.79 -12.30
C ARG A 40 4.15 5.49 -10.97
N HIS A 41 4.14 4.23 -10.57
CA HIS A 41 3.59 3.83 -9.27
C HIS A 41 4.39 4.43 -8.10
N LEU A 42 5.71 4.40 -8.19
CA LEU A 42 6.58 4.97 -7.16
C LEU A 42 6.38 6.49 -7.05
N ARG A 43 6.15 7.17 -8.16
CA ARG A 43 5.87 8.61 -8.15
C ARG A 43 4.58 8.94 -7.39
N VAL A 44 3.54 8.13 -7.58
CA VAL A 44 2.29 8.31 -6.84
C VAL A 44 2.53 8.13 -5.33
N LEU A 45 3.28 7.09 -4.96
CA LEU A 45 3.61 6.82 -3.55
C LEU A 45 4.48 7.93 -2.94
N LEU A 46 5.43 8.47 -3.70
CA LEU A 46 6.25 9.60 -3.27
C LEU A 46 5.40 10.85 -3.02
N ARG A 47 4.52 11.17 -3.94
CA ARG A 47 3.63 12.35 -3.82
C ARG A 47 2.66 12.21 -2.66
N ALA A 48 2.23 11.01 -2.37
CA ALA A 48 1.34 10.73 -1.22
C ALA A 48 2.08 10.76 0.12
N GLY A 49 3.42 10.83 0.10
CA GLY A 49 4.22 10.84 1.33
C GLY A 49 4.33 9.48 2.00
N ILE A 50 4.01 8.39 1.28
CA ILE A 50 4.07 7.02 1.82
C ILE A 50 5.49 6.49 1.77
N VAL A 51 6.22 6.81 0.71
CA VAL A 51 7.61 6.39 0.54
C VAL A 51 8.52 7.61 0.40
N ALA A 52 9.79 7.40 0.71
CA ALA A 52 10.87 8.34 0.42
C ALA A 52 11.91 7.62 -0.43
N ASP A 53 12.66 8.39 -1.19
CA ASP A 53 13.78 7.87 -1.95
C ASP A 53 15.05 8.61 -1.61
N GLU A 54 16.18 7.91 -1.76
CA GLU A 54 17.51 8.48 -1.57
C GLU A 54 18.47 7.78 -2.52
N ARG A 55 19.59 8.43 -2.76
CA ARG A 55 20.66 7.82 -3.55
C ARG A 55 21.38 6.78 -2.72
N SER A 56 21.74 5.67 -3.35
CA SER A 56 22.55 4.65 -2.69
C SER A 56 23.91 5.25 -2.29
N PRO A 57 24.41 4.97 -1.06
CA PRO A 57 25.73 5.42 -0.66
C PRO A 57 26.85 4.81 -1.51
N ASP A 58 26.62 3.64 -2.10
CA ASP A 58 27.61 2.95 -2.93
C ASP A 58 27.62 3.43 -4.38
N ASP A 59 26.47 3.85 -4.92
CA ASP A 59 26.34 4.33 -6.30
C ASP A 59 25.20 5.36 -6.37
N ALA A 60 25.57 6.61 -6.59
CA ALA A 60 24.62 7.74 -6.66
C ALA A 60 23.64 7.65 -7.82
N ARG A 61 23.88 6.74 -8.80
CA ARG A 61 22.94 6.50 -9.91
C ARG A 61 21.79 5.59 -9.49
N VAL A 62 21.92 4.89 -8.38
CA VAL A 62 20.93 3.94 -7.88
C VAL A 62 20.03 4.62 -6.87
N ARG A 63 18.71 4.56 -7.09
CA ARG A 63 17.72 5.07 -6.14
C ARG A 63 17.24 3.93 -5.25
N VAL A 64 17.14 4.21 -3.96
CA VAL A 64 16.63 3.30 -2.94
C VAL A 64 15.36 3.89 -2.36
N PHE A 65 14.32 3.10 -2.31
CA PHE A 65 13.01 3.50 -1.77
C PHE A 65 12.77 2.84 -0.41
N ARG A 66 12.17 3.59 0.49
CA ARG A 66 11.80 3.11 1.83
C ARG A 66 10.45 3.66 2.23
N LEU A 67 9.78 2.99 3.14
CA LEU A 67 8.57 3.55 3.76
C LEU A 67 8.94 4.71 4.65
N ARG A 68 8.08 5.73 4.66
CA ARG A 68 8.22 6.84 5.62
C ARG A 68 7.48 6.48 6.89
N PRO A 69 8.15 6.50 8.06
CA PRO A 69 7.48 6.19 9.32
C PRO A 69 6.27 7.09 9.58
N GLU A 70 6.33 8.34 9.12
CA GLU A 70 5.26 9.32 9.31
C GLU A 70 3.97 8.95 8.56
N SER A 71 4.08 8.09 7.53
CA SER A 71 2.91 7.66 6.76
C SER A 71 2.12 6.55 7.45
N MET A 72 2.67 5.94 8.49
CA MET A 72 2.03 4.80 9.17
C MET A 72 0.67 5.16 9.73
N ALA A 73 0.52 6.36 10.27
CA ALA A 73 -0.78 6.80 10.78
C ALA A 73 -1.85 6.86 9.68
N GLY A 74 -1.49 7.36 8.49
CA GLY A 74 -2.40 7.41 7.35
C GLY A 74 -2.76 6.03 6.83
N ILE A 75 -1.79 5.12 6.75
CA ILE A 75 -2.00 3.73 6.35
C ILE A 75 -2.91 3.03 7.35
N GLN A 76 -2.66 3.22 8.64
CA GLN A 76 -3.48 2.64 9.70
C GLN A 76 -4.91 3.16 9.64
N ALA A 77 -5.10 4.46 9.43
CA ALA A 77 -6.43 5.05 9.30
C ALA A 77 -7.20 4.45 8.11
N TRP A 78 -6.51 4.21 6.99
CA TRP A 78 -7.11 3.58 5.82
C TRP A 78 -7.55 2.15 6.12
N LEU A 79 -6.69 1.38 6.78
CA LEU A 79 -7.02 0.00 7.21
C LEU A 79 -8.20 -0.01 8.17
N ASP A 80 -8.24 0.92 9.12
CA ASP A 80 -9.33 1.03 10.09
C ASP A 80 -10.66 1.32 9.40
N GLN A 81 -10.65 2.16 8.36
CA GLN A 81 -11.86 2.43 7.58
C GLN A 81 -12.36 1.19 6.84
N ILE A 82 -11.46 0.42 6.25
CA ILE A 82 -11.82 -0.83 5.59
C ILE A 82 -12.41 -1.80 6.61
N GLN A 83 -11.79 -1.92 7.78
CA GLN A 83 -12.26 -2.81 8.84
C GLN A 83 -13.65 -2.40 9.32
N ALA A 84 -13.89 -1.11 9.49
CA ALA A 84 -15.20 -0.59 9.91
C ALA A 84 -16.30 -0.92 8.89
N ARG A 85 -16.03 -0.73 7.60
CA ARG A 85 -16.96 -1.07 6.53
C ARG A 85 -17.26 -2.56 6.50
N TRP A 86 -16.25 -3.37 6.65
CA TRP A 86 -16.38 -4.82 6.69
C TRP A 86 -17.24 -5.25 7.86
N ASN A 87 -17.01 -4.69 9.03
CA ASN A 87 -17.78 -4.97 10.23
C ASN A 87 -19.26 -4.56 10.06
N GLU A 88 -19.52 -3.41 9.46
CA GLU A 88 -20.89 -2.96 9.16
C GLU A 88 -21.61 -3.93 8.23
N GLN A 89 -20.96 -4.40 7.19
CA GLN A 89 -21.51 -5.36 6.25
C GLN A 89 -21.81 -6.69 6.92
N LEU A 90 -20.91 -7.18 7.75
CA LEU A 90 -21.13 -8.41 8.50
C LEU A 90 -22.29 -8.29 9.48
N GLN A 91 -22.40 -7.17 10.17
CA GLN A 91 -23.50 -6.90 11.09
C GLN A 91 -24.83 -6.86 10.34
N SER A 92 -24.88 -6.17 9.22
CA SER A 92 -26.07 -6.07 8.39
C SER A 92 -26.50 -7.43 7.85
N PHE A 93 -25.55 -8.22 7.37
CA PHE A 93 -25.78 -9.58 6.89
C PHE A 93 -26.32 -10.47 8.02
N LYS A 94 -25.72 -10.40 9.18
CA LYS A 94 -26.13 -11.17 10.36
C LYS A 94 -27.59 -10.84 10.74
N ARG A 95 -27.93 -9.56 10.80
CA ARG A 95 -29.30 -9.13 11.11
C ARG A 95 -30.29 -9.63 10.08
N HIS A 96 -29.93 -9.59 8.81
CA HIS A 96 -30.76 -10.07 7.71
C HIS A 96 -31.03 -11.58 7.84
N VAL A 97 -30.00 -12.36 8.12
CA VAL A 97 -30.11 -13.81 8.30
C VAL A 97 -30.95 -14.14 9.53
N GLU A 98 -30.70 -13.47 10.64
CA GLU A 98 -31.48 -13.69 11.89
C GLU A 98 -32.94 -13.32 11.73
N GLY A 99 -33.26 -12.25 11.00
CA GLY A 99 -34.63 -11.85 10.72
C GLY A 99 -35.40 -12.82 9.84
N ARG A 100 -34.72 -13.72 9.12
CA ARG A 100 -35.33 -14.73 8.26
C ARG A 100 -35.47 -16.11 8.91
N ARG A 101 -34.96 -16.29 10.11
CA ARG A 101 -35.08 -17.58 10.78
C ARG A 101 -36.52 -17.86 11.16
N PRO A 102 -37.06 -19.06 10.81
CA PRO A 102 -38.37 -19.46 11.30
C PRO A 102 -38.36 -19.56 12.82
N ARG A 103 -39.43 -19.15 13.43
CA ARG A 103 -39.57 -19.25 14.86
C ARG A 103 -39.93 -20.68 15.26
#